data_d1cffa41e025d1dfb43126a52ea37e04
#
_entry.id   d1cffa41e025d1dfb43126a52ea37e04
#
_cell.length_a   1.000
_cell.length_b   1.000
_cell.length_c   1.000
_cell.angle_alpha   90.00
_cell.angle_beta   90.00
_cell.angle_gamma   90.00
#
_symmetry.space_group_name_H-M   'P 1'
#
loop_
_entity.id
_entity.type
_entity.pdbx_description
1 polymer ?
#
loop_
_entity_poly.entity_id
_entity_poly.type
_entity_poly.pdbx_seq_one_letter_code
_entity_poly.pdbx_strand_id
1 'polypeptide(L)' 'MDYDVETKNLQRACALTPGFESPTISSLAKDGWSAVRSMVKKSEVNKVMDELYEIGARGILVTDIHACRL' A
#
# COMPACT_ATOMS: atom_id res chain seq x y z
N MET A 1 -0.25 -4.52 4.56
CA MET A 1 -0.48 -3.07 4.56
C MET A 1 -1.52 -2.71 3.52
N ASP A 2 -2.50 -1.97 3.91
CA ASP A 2 -3.56 -1.45 3.02
C ASP A 2 -3.53 0.06 3.06
N TYR A 3 -3.77 0.69 1.94
CA TYR A 3 -3.88 2.15 1.89
C TYR A 3 -4.64 2.60 0.65
N ASP A 4 -5.09 3.85 0.68
CA ASP A 4 -5.74 4.50 -0.45
C ASP A 4 -4.80 5.57 -0.99
N VAL A 5 -4.74 5.71 -2.30
CA VAL A 5 -3.87 6.68 -2.94
C VAL A 5 -4.54 7.21 -4.20
N GLU A 6 -4.27 8.47 -4.54
CA GLU A 6 -4.74 9.01 -5.82
C GLU A 6 -4.15 8.18 -6.95
N THR A 7 -4.99 7.81 -7.92
CA THR A 7 -4.57 6.95 -9.02
C THR A 7 -3.39 7.53 -9.80
N LYS A 8 -3.29 8.85 -9.89
CA LYS A 8 -2.15 9.50 -10.55
C LYS A 8 -0.82 9.21 -9.85
N ASN A 9 -0.85 8.84 -8.57
CA ASN A 9 0.35 8.51 -7.78
C ASN A 9 0.52 7.01 -7.58
N LEU A 10 -0.34 6.20 -8.20
CA LEU A 10 -0.36 4.76 -7.98
C LEU A 10 0.98 4.09 -8.29
N GLN A 11 1.61 4.46 -9.38
CA GLN A 11 2.87 3.88 -9.80
C GLN A 11 3.98 4.13 -8.77
N ARG A 12 4.04 5.34 -8.23
CA ARG A 12 5.00 5.69 -7.18
C ARG A 12 4.72 4.93 -5.90
N ALA A 13 3.44 4.82 -5.52
CA ALA A 13 3.05 4.09 -4.33
C ALA A 13 3.40 2.61 -4.44
N CYS A 14 3.12 1.99 -5.57
CA CYS A 14 3.43 0.57 -5.79
C CYS A 14 4.94 0.30 -5.79
N ALA A 15 5.75 1.27 -6.19
CA ALA A 15 7.20 1.15 -6.10
C ALA A 15 7.68 1.07 -4.64
N LEU A 16 6.96 1.71 -3.71
CA LEU A 16 7.27 1.64 -2.29
C LEU A 16 6.76 0.35 -1.64
N THR A 17 5.74 -0.27 -2.19
CA THR A 17 5.13 -1.49 -1.66
C THR A 17 5.00 -2.57 -2.73
N PRO A 18 6.13 -3.08 -3.24
CA PRO A 18 6.08 -4.07 -4.32
C PRO A 18 5.50 -5.42 -3.89
N GLY A 19 5.54 -5.74 -2.60
CA GLY A 19 5.09 -7.04 -2.10
C GLY A 19 6.04 -8.16 -2.48
N PHE A 20 5.56 -9.40 -2.39
CA PHE A 20 6.37 -10.57 -2.78
C PHE A 20 6.30 -10.85 -4.29
N GLU A 21 5.16 -10.65 -4.89
CA GLU A 21 4.98 -10.79 -6.33
C GLU A 21 4.55 -9.46 -6.93
N SER A 22 3.39 -8.97 -6.50
CA SER A 22 2.88 -7.67 -6.90
C SER A 22 1.82 -7.23 -5.90
N PRO A 23 1.60 -5.91 -5.75
CA PRO A 23 0.50 -5.45 -4.91
C PRO A 23 -0.85 -5.73 -5.56
N THR A 24 -1.88 -5.87 -4.72
CA THR A 24 -3.26 -5.96 -5.19
C THR A 24 -3.85 -4.56 -5.28
N ILE A 25 -4.44 -4.22 -6.40
CA ILE A 25 -5.00 -2.90 -6.65
C ILE A 25 -6.48 -3.03 -6.92
N SER A 26 -7.29 -2.18 -6.25
CA SER A 26 -8.74 -2.13 -6.44
C SER A 26 -9.18 -0.70 -6.67
N SER A 27 -10.18 -0.51 -7.52
CA SER A 27 -10.78 0.80 -7.71
C SER A 27 -11.67 1.15 -6.51
N LEU A 28 -11.65 2.42 -6.11
CA LEU A 28 -12.54 2.92 -5.08
C LEU A 28 -13.79 3.55 -5.71
N ALA A 29 -14.86 3.64 -4.91
CA ALA A 29 -16.06 4.36 -5.34
C ALA A 29 -15.76 5.84 -5.60
N LYS A 30 -14.76 6.39 -4.91
CA LYS A 30 -14.30 7.77 -5.12
C LYS A 30 -13.46 7.84 -6.39
N ASP A 31 -13.88 8.66 -7.34
CA ASP A 31 -13.16 8.84 -8.61
C ASP A 31 -11.73 9.34 -8.38
N GLY A 32 -10.79 8.78 -9.14
CA GLY A 32 -9.40 9.19 -9.09
C GLY A 32 -8.60 8.60 -7.94
N TRP A 33 -9.19 7.70 -7.18
CA TRP A 33 -8.51 7.01 -6.07
C TRP A 33 -8.50 5.51 -6.27
N SER A 34 -7.46 4.88 -5.75
CA SER A 34 -7.27 3.43 -5.80
C SER A 34 -6.90 2.91 -4.42
N ALA A 35 -7.33 1.69 -4.12
CA ALA A 35 -6.92 0.98 -2.92
C ALA A 35 -5.81 0.00 -3.27
N VAL A 36 -4.81 -0.09 -2.40
CA VAL A 36 -3.66 -0.97 -2.60
C VAL A 36 -3.50 -1.85 -1.38
N ARG A 37 -3.25 -3.13 -1.61
CA ARG A 37 -2.88 -4.08 -0.56
C ARG A 37 -1.56 -4.72 -0.95
N SER A 38 -0.61 -4.72 -0.03
CA SER A 38 0.71 -5.32 -0.27
C SER A 38 1.32 -5.82 1.01
N MET A 39 2.17 -6.83 0.92
CA MET A 39 2.96 -7.28 2.04
C MET A 39 4.19 -6.41 2.19
N VAL A 40 4.50 -6.04 3.43
CA VAL A 40 5.66 -5.20 3.75
C VAL A 40 6.41 -5.86 4.90
N LYS A 41 7.74 -5.86 4.83
CA LYS A 41 8.56 -6.39 5.91
C LYS A 41 8.34 -5.57 7.18
N LYS A 42 8.19 -6.26 8.33
CA LYS A 42 7.97 -5.59 9.62
C LYS A 42 9.01 -4.51 9.91
N SER A 43 10.25 -4.75 9.58
CA SER A 43 11.33 -3.81 9.82
C SER A 43 11.23 -2.53 9.00
N GLU A 44 10.42 -2.53 7.95
CA GLU A 44 10.29 -1.40 7.03
C GLU A 44 8.96 -0.67 7.14
N VAL A 45 8.03 -1.17 7.97
CA VAL A 45 6.66 -0.65 8.06
C VAL A 45 6.62 0.85 8.32
N ASN A 46 7.33 1.32 9.34
CA ASN A 46 7.29 2.74 9.71
C ASN A 46 7.83 3.63 8.61
N LYS A 47 8.95 3.24 8.01
CA LYS A 47 9.56 3.98 6.91
C LYS A 47 8.61 4.07 5.72
N VAL A 48 8.02 2.94 5.34
CA VAL A 48 7.10 2.89 4.21
C VAL A 48 5.85 3.73 4.46
N MET A 49 5.29 3.66 5.68
CA MET A 49 4.13 4.48 6.04
C MET A 49 4.43 5.97 5.87
N ASP A 50 5.59 6.42 6.33
CA ASP A 50 5.97 7.81 6.22
C ASP A 50 6.12 8.23 4.75
N GLU A 51 6.79 7.42 3.95
CA GLU A 51 6.97 7.70 2.54
C GLU A 51 5.65 7.71 1.77
N LEU A 52 4.74 6.78 2.08
CA LEU A 52 3.41 6.74 1.47
C LEU A 52 2.62 7.99 1.84
N TYR A 53 2.67 8.40 3.10
CA TYR A 53 1.95 9.60 3.54
C TYR A 53 2.43 10.84 2.79
N GLU A 54 3.72 10.95 2.53
CA GLU A 54 4.30 12.09 1.81
C GLU A 54 3.80 12.19 0.38
N ILE A 55 3.54 11.06 -0.28
CA ILE A 55 3.00 11.07 -1.64
C ILE A 55 1.47 11.11 -1.67
N GLY A 56 0.84 11.34 -0.53
CA GLY A 56 -0.60 11.56 -0.45
C GLY A 56 -1.44 10.33 -0.14
N ALA A 57 -0.83 9.19 0.17
CA ALA A 57 -1.58 8.01 0.59
C ALA A 57 -2.31 8.29 1.91
N ARG A 58 -3.50 7.74 2.06
CA ARG A 58 -4.35 7.93 3.24
C ARG A 58 -4.99 6.60 3.62
N GLY A 59 -5.55 6.55 4.84
CA GLY A 59 -6.17 5.34 5.34
C GLY A 59 -5.19 4.19 5.43
N ILE A 60 -3.95 4.46 5.80
CA ILE A 60 -2.89 3.45 5.84
C ILE A 60 -3.12 2.55 7.04
N LEU A 61 -3.34 1.26 6.78
CA LEU A 61 -3.58 0.25 7.80
C LEU A 61 -2.53 -0.84 7.73
N VAL A 62 -2.06 -1.26 8.90
CA VAL A 62 -1.09 -2.34 9.01
C VAL A 62 -1.69 -3.44 9.85
N THR A 63 -1.69 -4.67 9.33
CA THR A 63 -2.12 -5.85 10.07
C THR A 63 -1.01 -6.88 10.07
N ASP A 64 -0.87 -7.58 11.19
CA ASP A 64 0.09 -8.68 11.28
C ASP A 64 -0.46 -9.91 10.57
N ILE A 65 0.43 -10.65 9.92
CA ILE A 65 0.10 -11.91 9.29
C ILE A 65 0.47 -13.03 10.25
N HIS A 66 -0.53 -13.78 10.73
CA HIS A 66 -0.32 -14.88 11.66
C HIS A 66 0.04 -16.18 10.96
N ALA A 67 -0.42 -16.36 9.72
CA ALA A 67 -0.12 -17.53 8.91
C ALA A 67 -0.09 -17.13 7.44
N CYS A 68 0.91 -17.62 6.72
CA CYS A 68 1.07 -17.31 5.30
C CYS A 68 1.72 -18.47 4.60
N ARG A 69 1.19 -18.84 3.44
CA ARG A 69 1.82 -19.81 2.55
C ARG A 69 2.01 -19.15 1.18
N LEU A 70 3.25 -19.04 0.80
CA LEU A 70 3.61 -18.42 -0.48
C LEU A 70 3.94 -19.47 -1.53
#